data_00e3980f8cd4f5860f7330a33c35d3bd
#
_entry.id   00e3980f8cd4f5860f7330a33c35d3bd
#
_cell.length_a   1.000
_cell.length_b   1.000
_cell.length_c   1.000
_cell.angle_alpha   90.00
_cell.angle_beta   90.00
_cell.angle_gamma   90.00
#
_symmetry.space_group_name_H-M   'P 1'
#
loop_
_entity.id
_entity.type
_entity.pdbx_description
1 polymer ?
#
loop_
_entity_poly.entity_id
_entity_poly.type
_entity_poly.pdbx_seq_one_letter_code
_entity_poly.pdbx_strand_id
1 'polypeptide(L)'
;GGALCGEGLLSQASLDEMASDQYLLGMWPEDSDGDAVAYGLGWDSVHMFPFSQNGIQALVKGGDTIVYHAGLVILPEYDMAAAVLTSGGISTYNQLAAARILLNALAEQGVEVEEEAALTPAQPAQMPAELTQLSGWYGTSTAAAQLQITDEGVLTLTGMEGTFTYREDGSFRDESDS
;
A
#
# COMPACT_ATOMS: atom_id res chain seq x y z
N GLY A 1 2.74 -3.35 24.29
CA GLY A 1 3.51 -3.43 23.13
C GLY A 1 4.80 -4.21 23.28
N GLY A 2 5.87 -3.60 23.71
CA GLY A 2 7.19 -4.23 23.81
C GLY A 2 7.25 -5.49 24.70
N ALA A 3 6.29 -5.66 25.57
CA ALA A 3 6.18 -6.85 26.41
C ALA A 3 5.91 -8.14 25.64
N LEU A 4 5.21 -8.07 24.50
CA LEU A 4 5.01 -9.24 23.63
C LEU A 4 6.29 -9.63 22.89
N CYS A 5 7.19 -8.69 22.70
CA CYS A 5 8.50 -8.95 22.11
C CYS A 5 9.52 -9.48 23.14
N GLY A 6 9.06 -9.77 24.37
CA GLY A 6 9.83 -10.33 25.44
C GLY A 6 10.76 -9.31 26.10
N GLU A 7 10.43 -8.91 27.31
CA GLU A 7 11.38 -8.19 28.15
C GLU A 7 12.71 -8.96 28.15
N GLY A 8 13.74 -8.35 27.56
CA GLY A 8 15.09 -8.87 27.56
C GLY A 8 15.56 -9.61 26.32
N LEU A 9 14.74 -9.82 25.28
CA LEU A 9 15.20 -10.40 24.01
C LEU A 9 15.76 -9.34 23.05
N LEU A 10 15.08 -8.20 22.94
CA LEU A 10 15.51 -7.09 22.09
C LEU A 10 15.62 -5.81 22.91
N SER A 11 16.59 -4.98 22.55
CA SER A 11 16.68 -3.62 23.10
C SER A 11 15.61 -2.72 22.48
N GLN A 12 15.24 -1.63 23.17
CA GLN A 12 14.32 -0.63 22.60
C GLN A 12 14.86 -0.10 21.26
N ALA A 13 16.15 0.18 21.17
CA ALA A 13 16.78 0.63 19.93
C ALA A 13 16.61 -0.37 18.78
N SER A 14 16.63 -1.68 19.06
CA SER A 14 16.39 -2.70 18.05
C SER A 14 14.91 -2.72 17.60
N LEU A 15 13.99 -2.50 18.53
CA LEU A 15 12.56 -2.40 18.22
C LEU A 15 12.26 -1.15 17.39
N ASP A 16 12.86 -0.02 17.73
CA ASP A 16 12.73 1.23 16.99
C ASP A 16 13.29 1.09 15.57
N GLU A 17 14.45 0.44 15.41
CA GLU A 17 15.04 0.14 14.11
C GLU A 17 14.13 -0.78 13.27
N MET A 18 13.55 -1.81 13.87
CA MET A 18 12.60 -2.71 13.17
C MET A 18 11.34 -1.98 12.74
N ALA A 19 10.89 -0.98 13.49
CA ALA A 19 9.68 -0.20 13.23
C ALA A 19 9.94 1.03 12.35
N SER A 20 11.16 1.29 11.97
CA SER A 20 11.52 2.37 11.05
C SER A 20 11.48 1.92 9.60
N ASP A 21 11.26 2.89 8.70
CA ASP A 21 11.34 2.64 7.26
C ASP A 21 12.75 2.22 6.85
N GLN A 22 12.86 1.03 6.30
CA GLN A 22 14.12 0.45 5.81
C GLN A 22 14.26 0.55 4.29
N TYR A 23 13.36 1.26 3.61
CA TYR A 23 13.47 1.46 2.18
C TYR A 23 14.73 2.27 1.87
N LEU A 24 15.61 1.68 1.09
CA LEU A 24 16.84 2.35 0.66
C LEU A 24 16.50 3.52 -0.27
N LEU A 25 17.10 4.67 -0.03
CA LEU A 25 17.01 5.86 -0.87
C LEU A 25 17.24 5.50 -2.35
N GLY A 26 16.34 5.94 -3.21
CA GLY A 26 16.42 5.75 -4.66
C GLY A 26 15.59 4.60 -5.23
N MET A 27 14.88 3.84 -4.40
CA MET A 27 13.91 2.84 -4.89
C MET A 27 12.53 3.44 -5.21
N TRP A 28 12.19 4.57 -4.61
CA TRP A 28 10.96 5.32 -4.88
C TRP A 28 11.27 6.69 -5.48
N PRO A 29 10.37 7.27 -6.28
CA PRO A 29 10.51 8.66 -6.70
C PRO A 29 10.63 9.57 -5.47
N GLU A 30 11.56 10.52 -5.52
CA GLU A 30 11.82 11.47 -4.42
C GLU A 30 10.58 12.30 -4.02
N ASP A 31 9.57 12.35 -4.89
CA ASP A 31 8.31 13.09 -4.72
C ASP A 31 7.13 12.22 -4.30
N SER A 32 7.34 10.99 -3.83
CA SER A 32 6.24 10.21 -3.28
C SER A 32 5.86 10.77 -1.90
N ASP A 33 4.91 11.68 -1.89
CA ASP A 33 4.31 12.26 -0.70
C ASP A 33 3.72 11.16 0.18
N GLY A 34 4.45 10.77 1.24
CA GLY A 34 3.91 10.11 2.42
C GLY A 34 3.12 8.79 2.28
N ASP A 35 2.66 8.46 1.09
CA ASP A 35 1.84 7.28 0.79
C ASP A 35 2.67 6.04 0.42
N ALA A 36 4.00 6.17 0.44
CA ALA A 36 4.89 5.06 0.16
C ALA A 36 4.71 3.97 1.22
N VAL A 37 4.51 2.74 0.76
CA VAL A 37 4.58 1.56 1.62
C VAL A 37 5.99 1.50 2.20
N ALA A 38 6.14 1.91 3.45
CA ALA A 38 7.41 1.88 4.16
C ALA A 38 7.59 0.48 4.78
N TYR A 39 8.65 -0.20 4.40
CA TYR A 39 9.00 -1.52 4.93
C TYR A 39 9.83 -1.40 6.20
N GLY A 40 9.46 -2.15 7.24
CA GLY A 40 10.31 -2.31 8.42
C GLY A 40 11.08 -3.63 8.42
N LEU A 41 11.95 -3.84 9.39
CA LEU A 41 12.62 -5.14 9.55
C LEU A 41 11.62 -6.17 10.09
N GLY A 42 11.15 -7.03 9.19
CA GLY A 42 10.13 -8.04 9.49
C GLY A 42 8.68 -7.54 9.44
N TRP A 43 8.45 -6.28 9.08
CA TRP A 43 7.14 -5.70 8.86
C TRP A 43 6.90 -5.45 7.36
N ASP A 44 5.73 -5.79 6.86
CA ASP A 44 5.34 -5.57 5.46
C ASP A 44 4.99 -4.09 5.22
N SER A 45 4.59 -3.38 6.27
CA SER A 45 4.46 -1.93 6.28
C SER A 45 4.62 -1.38 7.69
N VAL A 46 5.20 -0.19 7.78
CA VAL A 46 5.26 0.63 8.99
C VAL A 46 4.45 1.92 8.83
N HIS A 47 3.88 2.13 7.62
CA HIS A 47 2.95 3.21 7.30
C HIS A 47 1.68 2.63 6.68
N MET A 48 0.63 2.45 7.46
CA MET A 48 -0.65 1.95 6.97
C MET A 48 -1.70 3.06 7.02
N PHE A 49 -2.34 3.32 5.88
CA PHE A 49 -3.55 4.16 5.84
C PHE A 49 -4.71 3.48 6.61
N PRO A 50 -5.54 4.24 7.36
CA PRO A 50 -5.50 5.68 7.55
C PRO A 50 -4.63 6.13 8.74
N PHE A 51 -4.01 5.23 9.45
CA PHE A 51 -3.24 5.52 10.66
C PHE A 51 -2.10 6.50 10.40
N SER A 52 -1.32 6.27 9.33
CA SER A 52 -0.15 7.10 8.99
C SER A 52 -0.51 8.57 8.72
N GLN A 53 -1.64 8.84 8.07
CA GLN A 53 -2.10 10.21 7.81
C GLN A 53 -2.55 10.94 9.08
N ASN A 54 -2.90 10.18 10.11
CA ASN A 54 -3.26 10.72 11.44
C ASN A 54 -2.09 10.73 12.42
N GLY A 55 -0.86 10.51 11.94
CA GLY A 55 0.34 10.48 12.77
C GLY A 55 0.43 9.27 13.70
N ILE A 56 -0.35 8.22 13.46
CA ILE A 56 -0.37 6.99 14.25
C ILE A 56 0.50 5.95 13.55
N GLN A 57 1.51 5.42 14.24
CA GLN A 57 2.30 4.33 13.70
C GLN A 57 1.50 3.03 13.71
N ALA A 58 1.43 2.36 12.57
CA ALA A 58 0.84 1.03 12.43
C ALA A 58 1.87 0.06 11.85
N LEU A 59 2.20 -0.98 12.60
CA LEU A 59 3.10 -2.05 12.18
C LEU A 59 2.26 -3.20 11.62
N VAL A 60 2.50 -3.56 10.38
CA VAL A 60 1.67 -4.50 9.63
C VAL A 60 2.48 -5.72 9.21
N LYS A 61 1.91 -6.90 9.40
CA LYS A 61 2.49 -8.16 8.92
C LYS A 61 1.41 -9.05 8.33
N GLY A 62 1.62 -9.50 7.12
CA GLY A 62 0.85 -10.54 6.48
C GLY A 62 1.55 -11.89 6.50
N GLY A 63 0.79 -12.92 6.26
CA GLY A 63 1.30 -14.27 6.06
C GLY A 63 0.34 -15.09 5.22
N ASP A 64 0.85 -15.66 4.14
CA ASP A 64 0.08 -16.48 3.22
C ASP A 64 0.67 -17.87 3.10
N THR A 65 -0.21 -18.86 3.16
CA THR A 65 0.04 -20.23 2.75
C THR A 65 -0.92 -20.58 1.60
N ILE A 66 -0.89 -21.82 1.12
CA ILE A 66 -1.81 -22.24 0.06
C ILE A 66 -3.28 -22.12 0.47
N VAL A 67 -3.60 -22.28 1.75
CA VAL A 67 -4.98 -22.37 2.26
C VAL A 67 -5.27 -21.37 3.36
N TYR A 68 -4.28 -21.04 4.17
CA TYR A 68 -4.46 -20.17 5.34
C TYR A 68 -3.73 -18.85 5.13
N HIS A 69 -4.39 -17.79 5.56
CA HIS A 69 -3.93 -16.41 5.43
C HIS A 69 -4.06 -15.72 6.78
N ALA A 70 -3.12 -14.84 7.09
CA ALA A 70 -3.10 -14.10 8.34
C ALA A 70 -2.77 -12.63 8.07
N GLY A 71 -3.37 -11.74 8.85
CA GLY A 71 -3.03 -10.32 8.92
C GLY A 71 -2.89 -9.91 10.38
N LEU A 72 -1.82 -9.21 10.68
CA LEU A 72 -1.53 -8.61 12.00
C LEU A 72 -1.33 -7.12 11.82
N VAL A 73 -1.99 -6.32 12.65
CA VAL A 73 -1.75 -4.89 12.78
C VAL A 73 -1.52 -4.56 14.25
N ILE A 74 -0.49 -3.78 14.53
CA ILE A 74 -0.14 -3.32 15.88
C ILE A 74 -0.07 -1.80 15.87
N LEU A 75 -0.66 -1.17 16.87
CA LEU A 75 -0.54 0.26 17.17
C LEU A 75 0.25 0.41 18.46
N PRO A 76 1.59 0.56 18.40
CA PRO A 76 2.44 0.54 19.59
C PRO A 76 2.12 1.64 20.61
N GLU A 77 1.76 2.83 20.11
CA GLU A 77 1.46 4.00 20.96
C GLU A 77 0.17 3.83 21.78
N TYR A 78 -0.72 2.93 21.32
CA TYR A 78 -2.01 2.66 21.98
C TYR A 78 -2.05 1.31 22.71
N ASP A 79 -0.94 0.57 22.73
CA ASP A 79 -0.89 -0.80 23.28
C ASP A 79 -1.96 -1.74 22.67
N MET A 80 -2.29 -1.54 21.40
CA MET A 80 -3.31 -2.30 20.69
C MET A 80 -2.71 -3.20 19.63
N ALA A 81 -3.31 -4.37 19.44
CA ALA A 81 -3.02 -5.26 18.33
C ALA A 81 -4.27 -6.02 17.92
N ALA A 82 -4.42 -6.27 16.61
CA ALA A 82 -5.43 -7.13 16.06
C ALA A 82 -4.82 -8.13 15.10
N ALA A 83 -5.25 -9.39 15.19
CA ALA A 83 -4.85 -10.43 14.26
C ALA A 83 -6.10 -11.12 13.68
N VAL A 84 -6.12 -11.32 12.37
CA VAL A 84 -7.18 -12.00 11.65
C VAL A 84 -6.59 -13.16 10.88
N LEU A 85 -7.21 -14.34 11.01
CA LEU A 85 -6.81 -15.55 10.32
C LEU A 85 -8.00 -16.09 9.53
N THR A 86 -7.76 -16.50 8.29
CA THR A 86 -8.80 -17.06 7.41
C THR A 86 -8.31 -18.31 6.69
N SER A 87 -9.24 -19.14 6.27
CA SER A 87 -9.01 -20.21 5.27
C SER A 87 -9.62 -19.74 3.94
N GLY A 88 -8.80 -19.14 3.10
CA GLY A 88 -9.20 -18.53 1.83
C GLY A 88 -9.02 -17.01 1.84
N GLY A 89 -8.98 -16.41 0.67
CA GLY A 89 -8.66 -14.99 0.47
C GLY A 89 -7.16 -14.75 0.34
N ILE A 90 -6.69 -13.65 0.84
CA ILE A 90 -5.28 -13.24 0.90
C ILE A 90 -5.01 -12.46 2.18
N SER A 91 -3.75 -12.39 2.62
CA SER A 91 -3.35 -11.70 3.85
C SER A 91 -3.72 -10.22 3.85
N THR A 92 -3.77 -9.56 2.70
CA THR A 92 -4.18 -8.15 2.58
C THR A 92 -5.59 -7.92 3.14
N TYR A 93 -6.56 -8.78 2.82
CA TYR A 93 -7.91 -8.64 3.38
C TYR A 93 -7.93 -8.82 4.90
N ASN A 94 -7.08 -9.70 5.42
CA ASN A 94 -6.95 -9.91 6.86
C ASN A 94 -6.30 -8.70 7.55
N GLN A 95 -5.32 -8.06 6.91
CA GLN A 95 -4.71 -6.82 7.39
C GLN A 95 -5.74 -5.69 7.44
N LEU A 96 -6.55 -5.52 6.38
CA LEU A 96 -7.62 -4.53 6.34
C LEU A 96 -8.69 -4.79 7.41
N ALA A 97 -9.07 -6.04 7.63
CA ALA A 97 -10.01 -6.41 8.68
C ALA A 97 -9.43 -6.13 10.08
N ALA A 98 -8.14 -6.44 10.30
CA ALA A 98 -7.45 -6.12 11.55
C ALA A 98 -7.37 -4.60 11.78
N ALA A 99 -7.06 -3.82 10.73
CA ALA A 99 -7.08 -2.36 10.80
C ALA A 99 -8.47 -1.83 11.18
N ARG A 100 -9.53 -2.35 10.57
CA ARG A 100 -10.92 -1.96 10.89
C ARG A 100 -11.28 -2.24 12.35
N ILE A 101 -10.84 -3.36 12.90
CA ILE A 101 -11.05 -3.67 14.33
C ILE A 101 -10.36 -2.62 15.21
N LEU A 102 -9.12 -2.23 14.87
CA LEU A 102 -8.37 -1.23 15.63
C LEU A 102 -8.96 0.17 15.51
N LEU A 103 -9.45 0.57 14.33
CA LEU A 103 -10.15 1.84 14.14
C LEU A 103 -11.38 1.94 15.04
N ASN A 104 -12.19 0.88 15.10
CA ASN A 104 -13.35 0.83 15.98
C ASN A 104 -12.94 0.92 17.47
N ALA A 105 -11.86 0.24 17.85
CA ALA A 105 -11.36 0.27 19.23
C ALA A 105 -10.79 1.66 19.61
N LEU A 106 -10.13 2.37 18.68
CA LEU A 106 -9.69 3.75 18.87
C LEU A 106 -10.88 4.69 19.06
N ALA A 107 -11.91 4.56 18.21
CA ALA A 107 -13.13 5.35 18.31
C ALA A 107 -13.85 5.15 19.67
N GLU A 108 -13.90 3.92 20.20
CA GLU A 108 -14.42 3.64 21.54
C GLU A 108 -13.60 4.31 22.65
N GLN A 109 -12.31 4.58 22.41
CA GLN A 109 -11.46 5.33 23.33
C GLN A 109 -11.52 6.85 23.11
N GLY A 110 -12.34 7.31 22.15
CA GLY A 110 -12.50 8.72 21.82
C GLY A 110 -11.37 9.28 20.94
N VAL A 111 -10.58 8.41 20.30
CA VAL A 111 -9.56 8.80 19.32
C VAL A 111 -10.23 8.81 17.94
N GLU A 112 -10.37 10.00 17.36
CA GLU A 112 -10.90 10.15 16.01
C GLU A 112 -9.75 9.96 15.00
N VAL A 113 -9.97 9.09 14.01
CA VAL A 113 -9.05 8.84 12.90
C VAL A 113 -9.78 9.23 11.61
N GLU A 114 -9.24 10.18 10.88
CA GLU A 114 -9.75 10.53 9.55
C GLU A 114 -9.48 9.36 8.59
N GLU A 115 -10.57 8.76 8.10
CA GLU A 115 -10.52 7.62 7.18
C GLU A 115 -10.66 8.04 5.71
N GLU A 116 -11.07 9.27 5.46
CA GLU A 116 -11.22 9.78 4.10
C GLU A 116 -9.87 10.26 3.56
N ALA A 117 -9.19 9.40 2.80
CA ALA A 117 -8.47 9.95 1.68
C ALA A 117 -9.55 10.50 0.73
N ALA A 118 -9.57 11.79 0.52
CA ALA A 118 -10.36 12.38 -0.56
C ALA A 118 -9.74 11.92 -1.90
N LEU A 119 -9.90 10.65 -2.23
CA LEU A 119 -9.62 10.13 -3.56
C LEU A 119 -10.73 10.67 -4.46
N THR A 120 -10.63 11.95 -4.81
CA THR A 120 -11.33 12.44 -5.99
C THR A 120 -10.67 11.74 -7.16
N PRO A 121 -11.37 10.86 -7.88
CA PRO A 121 -10.77 10.17 -9.02
C PRO A 121 -10.24 11.22 -9.98
N ALA A 122 -8.97 11.14 -10.34
CA ALA A 122 -8.37 12.05 -11.28
C ALA A 122 -9.17 12.05 -12.60
N GLN A 123 -9.55 13.21 -13.07
CA GLN A 123 -10.40 13.34 -14.24
C GLN A 123 -9.62 13.06 -15.54
N PRO A 124 -10.28 12.60 -16.62
CA PRO A 124 -9.66 12.50 -17.92
C PRO A 124 -9.06 13.84 -18.33
N ALA A 125 -7.83 13.83 -18.84
CA ALA A 125 -7.09 15.02 -19.20
C ALA A 125 -6.46 14.90 -20.59
N GLN A 126 -6.07 16.04 -21.17
CA GLN A 126 -5.32 16.05 -22.41
C GLN A 126 -3.90 15.55 -22.15
N MET A 127 -3.55 14.42 -22.76
CA MET A 127 -2.24 13.82 -22.62
C MET A 127 -1.15 14.66 -23.30
N PRO A 128 0.03 14.82 -22.67
CA PRO A 128 1.21 15.35 -23.34
C PRO A 128 1.61 14.51 -24.56
N ALA A 129 1.80 15.16 -25.73
CA ALA A 129 2.03 14.46 -27.00
C ALA A 129 3.32 13.59 -26.98
N GLU A 130 4.30 13.96 -26.15
CA GLU A 130 5.54 13.19 -25.98
C GLU A 130 5.33 11.79 -25.42
N LEU A 131 4.24 11.51 -24.71
CA LEU A 131 3.98 10.20 -24.14
C LEU A 131 3.69 9.13 -25.23
N THR A 132 3.26 9.53 -26.42
CA THR A 132 3.10 8.58 -27.54
C THR A 132 4.41 7.91 -27.94
N GLN A 133 5.55 8.56 -27.69
CA GLN A 133 6.90 8.01 -27.95
C GLN A 133 7.22 6.80 -27.04
N LEU A 134 6.47 6.61 -25.96
CA LEU A 134 6.61 5.44 -25.10
C LEU A 134 5.95 4.19 -25.69
N SER A 135 5.24 4.32 -26.80
CA SER A 135 4.70 3.15 -27.52
C SER A 135 5.85 2.26 -28.02
N GLY A 136 5.77 0.96 -27.69
CA GLY A 136 6.85 0.04 -28.04
C GLY A 136 6.72 -1.32 -27.40
N TRP A 137 7.76 -2.13 -27.57
CA TRP A 137 7.88 -3.42 -26.93
C TRP A 137 8.69 -3.30 -25.64
N TYR A 138 8.13 -3.81 -24.56
CA TYR A 138 8.77 -3.87 -23.25
C TYR A 138 8.84 -5.32 -22.78
N GLY A 139 9.93 -5.69 -22.17
CA GLY A 139 10.06 -7.09 -21.78
C GLY A 139 11.18 -7.36 -20.77
N THR A 140 11.04 -8.52 -20.17
CA THR A 140 12.06 -9.18 -19.36
C THR A 140 12.64 -10.36 -20.14
N SER A 141 13.54 -11.13 -19.52
CA SER A 141 14.06 -12.37 -20.12
C SER A 141 12.99 -13.44 -20.34
N THR A 142 11.81 -13.32 -19.73
CA THR A 142 10.76 -14.36 -19.72
C THR A 142 9.42 -13.91 -20.28
N ALA A 143 9.19 -12.61 -20.44
CA ALA A 143 7.93 -12.07 -20.93
C ALA A 143 8.15 -10.77 -21.72
N ALA A 144 7.32 -10.53 -22.72
CA ALA A 144 7.28 -9.27 -23.45
C ALA A 144 5.83 -8.82 -23.65
N ALA A 145 5.60 -7.51 -23.58
CA ALA A 145 4.32 -6.89 -23.84
C ALA A 145 4.51 -5.69 -24.77
N GLN A 146 3.56 -5.47 -25.66
CA GLN A 146 3.51 -4.27 -26.47
C GLN A 146 2.61 -3.25 -25.79
N LEU A 147 3.17 -2.07 -25.54
CA LEU A 147 2.46 -0.91 -25.06
C LEU A 147 2.15 -0.02 -26.26
N GLN A 148 0.90 0.40 -26.40
CA GLN A 148 0.45 1.36 -27.43
C GLN A 148 -0.27 2.51 -26.75
N ILE A 149 0.13 3.73 -27.10
CA ILE A 149 -0.51 4.97 -26.64
C ILE A 149 -0.94 5.75 -27.86
N THR A 150 -2.23 6.10 -27.93
CA THR A 150 -2.79 6.90 -29.01
C THR A 150 -2.67 8.40 -28.72
N ASP A 151 -2.82 9.23 -29.75
CA ASP A 151 -2.81 10.70 -29.61
C ASP A 151 -3.99 11.20 -28.74
N GLU A 152 -5.06 10.40 -28.63
CA GLU A 152 -6.22 10.70 -27.78
C GLU A 152 -5.97 10.35 -26.30
N GLY A 153 -4.80 9.85 -25.94
CA GLY A 153 -4.46 9.49 -24.57
C GLY A 153 -5.02 8.15 -24.12
N VAL A 154 -5.20 7.21 -25.05
CA VAL A 154 -5.63 5.85 -24.73
C VAL A 154 -4.42 4.92 -24.78
N LEU A 155 -4.20 4.18 -23.69
CA LEU A 155 -3.16 3.17 -23.58
C LEU A 155 -3.77 1.77 -23.62
N THR A 156 -3.13 0.89 -24.39
CA THR A 156 -3.42 -0.55 -24.43
C THR A 156 -2.15 -1.36 -24.21
N LEU A 157 -2.29 -2.52 -23.59
CA LEU A 157 -1.19 -3.43 -23.32
C LEU A 157 -1.52 -4.83 -23.83
N THR A 158 -0.62 -5.42 -24.61
CA THR A 158 -0.82 -6.79 -25.10
C THR A 158 -0.88 -7.78 -23.92
N GLY A 159 -1.96 -8.55 -23.85
CA GLY A 159 -2.18 -9.54 -22.79
C GLY A 159 -2.96 -9.01 -21.59
N MET A 160 -3.32 -7.73 -21.58
CA MET A 160 -4.32 -7.17 -20.66
C MET A 160 -5.59 -6.83 -21.45
N GLU A 161 -6.74 -7.22 -20.90
CA GLU A 161 -8.04 -6.77 -21.42
C GLU A 161 -8.34 -5.38 -20.84
N GLY A 162 -8.84 -4.48 -21.70
CA GLY A 162 -9.21 -3.11 -21.32
C GLY A 162 -8.37 -2.05 -22.03
N THR A 163 -8.83 -0.83 -21.85
CA THR A 163 -8.18 0.39 -22.31
C THR A 163 -8.03 1.34 -21.13
N PHE A 164 -6.89 1.99 -21.05
CA PHE A 164 -6.57 2.91 -19.96
C PHE A 164 -6.54 4.33 -20.51
N THR A 165 -7.28 5.24 -19.89
CA THR A 165 -7.37 6.64 -20.30
C THR A 165 -6.45 7.51 -19.44
N TYR A 166 -5.75 8.46 -20.08
CA TYR A 166 -4.89 9.41 -19.39
C TYR A 166 -5.69 10.36 -18.49
N ARG A 167 -5.18 10.60 -17.29
CA ARG A 167 -5.79 11.41 -16.24
C ARG A 167 -4.93 12.62 -15.89
N GLU A 168 -5.52 13.59 -15.20
CA GLU A 168 -4.87 14.85 -14.80
C GLU A 168 -3.72 14.65 -13.81
N ASP A 169 -3.68 13.54 -13.08
CA ASP A 169 -2.60 13.14 -12.17
C ASP A 169 -1.41 12.47 -12.88
N GLY A 170 -1.43 12.41 -14.22
CA GLY A 170 -0.40 11.78 -15.02
C GLY A 170 -0.52 10.24 -15.13
N SER A 171 -1.52 9.64 -14.52
CA SER A 171 -1.76 8.21 -14.60
C SER A 171 -2.59 7.80 -15.81
N PHE A 172 -2.55 6.50 -16.16
CA PHE A 172 -3.49 5.87 -17.06
C PHE A 172 -4.36 4.91 -16.25
N ARG A 173 -5.68 5.08 -16.28
CA ARG A 173 -6.63 4.26 -15.53
C ARG A 173 -7.70 3.65 -16.42
N ASP A 174 -8.14 2.44 -16.06
CA ASP A 174 -9.30 1.79 -16.66
C ASP A 174 -10.57 2.58 -16.30
N GLU A 175 -11.56 2.60 -17.22
CA GLU A 175 -12.85 3.26 -16.96
C GLU A 175 -13.68 2.60 -15.86
N SER A 176 -13.39 1.33 -15.55
CA SER A 176 -14.04 0.61 -14.45
C SER A 176 -13.51 0.99 -13.06
N ASP A 177 -12.42 1.75 -12.99
CA ASP A 177 -11.72 2.17 -11.76
C ASP A 177 -12.17 3.59 -11.32
N SER A 178 -13.47 3.86 -11.44
CA SER A 178 -14.12 5.14 -11.12
C SER A 178 -14.76 5.13 -9.74
#